data_a7c5dc54e627908bb3e1132dd96c1e90
#
_entry.id   a7c5dc54e627908bb3e1132dd96c1e90
#
_cell.length_a   1.000
_cell.length_b   1.000
_cell.length_c   1.000
_cell.angle_alpha   90.00
_cell.angle_beta   90.00
_cell.angle_gamma   90.00
#
_symmetry.space_group_name_H-M   'P 1'
#
loop_
_entity.id
_entity.type
_entity.pdbx_description
1 polymer ?
#
loop_
_entity_poly.entity_id
_entity_poly.type
_entity_poly.pdbx_seq_one_letter_code
_entity_poly.pdbx_strand_id
1 'polypeptide(L)'
;EFIMKYQSVMDLHTHTVASGHAYCTLREMARAASDKGLELLGITEHAPKMPGTCHKFYFQNIKVVPREMYGIQLLLGSEVNILDAAGTVDLEQKTLEKLDVVIASLHVPCIRTGSRQENTEAYLNAMKNPCVNIIGHPDDGRYEVDYEALVQGAREYGKVLELNNHSMDPDCNRENA
;
A
#
# COMPACT_ATOMS: atom_id res chain seq x y z
N GLU A 1 -1.42 -33.21 15.71
CA GLU A 1 -1.10 -32.15 14.74
C GLU A 1 -1.11 -30.82 15.44
N PHE A 2 0.06 -30.23 15.68
CA PHE A 2 0.17 -28.88 16.20
C PHE A 2 -0.13 -27.90 15.05
N ILE A 3 -1.37 -27.46 14.93
CA ILE A 3 -1.70 -26.31 14.08
C ILE A 3 -1.17 -25.08 14.82
N MET A 4 -0.03 -24.54 14.39
CA MET A 4 0.40 -23.22 14.85
C MET A 4 -0.63 -22.21 14.37
N LYS A 5 -1.37 -21.64 15.31
CA LYS A 5 -2.34 -20.58 15.01
C LYS A 5 -1.57 -19.27 14.91
N TYR A 6 -1.24 -18.86 13.70
CA TYR A 6 -0.69 -17.52 13.47
C TYR A 6 -1.75 -16.47 13.79
N GLN A 7 -1.35 -15.44 14.51
CA GLN A 7 -2.15 -14.25 14.74
C GLN A 7 -1.45 -13.07 14.11
N SER A 8 -2.15 -12.30 13.27
CA SER A 8 -1.62 -11.04 12.76
C SER A 8 -1.52 -10.05 13.91
N VAL A 9 -0.35 -9.45 14.07
CA VAL A 9 -0.08 -8.39 15.06
C VAL A 9 0.08 -7.02 14.38
N MET A 10 -0.02 -6.96 13.06
CA MET A 10 0.12 -5.72 12.30
C MET A 10 -0.81 -5.70 11.09
N ASP A 11 -1.15 -4.48 10.67
CA ASP A 11 -1.76 -4.17 9.39
C ASP A 11 -1.05 -2.92 8.83
N LEU A 12 -0.40 -3.07 7.68
CA LEU A 12 0.44 -2.01 7.10
C LEU A 12 -0.21 -1.30 5.91
N HIS A 13 -1.40 -1.74 5.48
CA HIS A 13 -2.08 -1.16 4.34
C HIS A 13 -3.50 -0.74 4.73
N THR A 14 -3.62 0.46 5.28
CA THR A 14 -4.91 1.00 5.71
C THR A 14 -5.11 2.45 5.27
N HIS A 15 -6.38 2.82 5.08
CA HIS A 15 -6.82 4.13 4.64
C HIS A 15 -7.77 4.77 5.65
N THR A 16 -7.73 6.10 5.68
CA THR A 16 -8.65 6.92 6.47
C THR A 16 -9.49 7.83 5.56
N VAL A 17 -10.29 8.69 6.17
CA VAL A 17 -11.06 9.72 5.43
C VAL A 17 -10.18 10.58 4.52
N ALA A 18 -8.87 10.63 4.73
CA ALA A 18 -7.94 11.38 3.89
C ALA A 18 -7.78 10.78 2.49
N SER A 19 -8.02 9.49 2.31
CA SER A 19 -8.02 8.81 1.01
C SER A 19 -9.30 9.02 0.18
N GLY A 20 -10.34 9.63 0.77
CA GLY A 20 -11.57 10.02 0.09
C GLY A 20 -12.59 8.88 -0.13
N HIS A 21 -12.20 7.62 0.05
CA HIS A 21 -13.07 6.44 -0.09
C HIS A 21 -13.06 5.51 1.14
N ALA A 22 -12.43 5.96 2.23
CA ALA A 22 -12.53 5.36 3.55
C ALA A 22 -13.18 6.36 4.52
N TYR A 23 -13.77 5.88 5.60
CA TYR A 23 -14.70 6.71 6.39
C TYR A 23 -14.31 6.85 7.86
N CYS A 24 -13.25 6.17 8.31
CA CYS A 24 -12.68 6.32 9.65
C CYS A 24 -11.58 7.38 9.68
N THR A 25 -11.48 8.09 10.78
CA THR A 25 -10.33 8.96 11.06
C THR A 25 -9.11 8.13 11.49
N LEU A 26 -7.91 8.72 11.43
CA LEU A 26 -6.68 8.09 11.92
C LEU A 26 -6.83 7.61 13.39
N ARG A 27 -7.48 8.40 14.24
CA ARG A 27 -7.69 8.03 15.64
C ARG A 27 -8.63 6.85 15.82
N GLU A 28 -9.69 6.78 15.04
CA GLU A 28 -10.63 5.65 15.04
C GLU A 28 -9.94 4.38 14.55
N MET A 29 -9.13 4.47 13.49
CA MET A 29 -8.34 3.35 12.99
C MET A 29 -7.34 2.85 14.04
N ALA A 30 -6.58 3.75 14.65
CA ALA A 30 -5.62 3.39 15.71
C ALA A 30 -6.31 2.76 16.93
N ARG A 31 -7.49 3.28 17.33
CA ARG A 31 -8.28 2.70 18.42
C ARG A 31 -8.77 1.29 18.06
N ALA A 32 -9.36 1.12 16.89
CA ALA A 32 -9.86 -0.18 16.43
C ALA A 32 -8.75 -1.23 16.30
N ALA A 33 -7.57 -0.82 15.84
CA ALA A 33 -6.39 -1.68 15.75
C ALA A 33 -5.92 -2.13 17.16
N SER A 34 -5.86 -1.19 18.10
CA SER A 34 -5.55 -1.49 19.51
C SER A 34 -6.56 -2.46 20.13
N ASP A 35 -7.85 -2.20 19.94
CA ASP A 35 -8.93 -3.05 20.48
C ASP A 35 -8.92 -4.48 19.87
N LYS A 36 -8.38 -4.63 18.64
CA LYS A 36 -8.14 -5.93 17.98
C LYS A 36 -6.83 -6.62 18.41
N GLY A 37 -6.03 -5.98 19.24
CA GLY A 37 -4.75 -6.51 19.71
C GLY A 37 -3.62 -6.42 18.69
N LEU A 38 -3.69 -5.50 17.71
CA LEU A 38 -2.57 -5.20 16.87
C LEU A 38 -1.52 -4.40 17.66
N GLU A 39 -0.27 -4.59 17.30
CA GLU A 39 0.88 -3.89 17.89
C GLU A 39 1.37 -2.76 16.98
N LEU A 40 1.12 -2.88 15.66
CA LEU A 40 1.59 -1.97 14.63
C LEU A 40 0.50 -1.73 13.57
N LEU A 41 0.28 -0.44 13.23
CA LEU A 41 -0.65 -0.02 12.19
C LEU A 41 0.06 0.93 11.20
N GLY A 42 -0.02 0.62 9.91
CA GLY A 42 0.37 1.52 8.83
C GLY A 42 -0.80 2.40 8.40
N ILE A 43 -0.63 3.72 8.41
CA ILE A 43 -1.56 4.69 7.83
C ILE A 43 -0.97 5.07 6.47
N THR A 44 -1.52 4.50 5.41
CA THR A 44 -0.95 4.53 4.06
C THR A 44 -1.95 5.07 3.04
N GLU A 45 -2.29 6.36 3.21
CA GLU A 45 -3.26 7.03 2.33
C GLU A 45 -2.84 6.98 0.87
N HIS A 46 -3.82 6.92 -0.04
CA HIS A 46 -3.57 7.06 -1.47
C HIS A 46 -2.88 8.37 -1.81
N ALA A 47 -1.85 8.29 -2.62
CA ALA A 47 -1.12 9.43 -3.14
C ALA A 47 -1.94 10.26 -4.15
N PRO A 48 -1.53 11.49 -4.47
CA PRO A 48 -2.40 12.53 -5.06
C PRO A 48 -3.02 12.25 -6.42
N LYS A 49 -2.57 11.25 -7.18
CA LYS A 49 -3.18 10.91 -8.48
C LYS A 49 -4.46 10.08 -8.34
N MET A 50 -4.71 9.49 -7.17
CA MET A 50 -5.99 8.82 -6.91
C MET A 50 -7.09 9.87 -6.76
N PRO A 51 -8.23 9.75 -7.47
CA PRO A 51 -9.35 10.68 -7.33
C PRO A 51 -9.90 10.71 -5.89
N GLY A 52 -10.18 11.91 -5.39
CA GLY A 52 -10.80 12.12 -4.07
C GLY A 52 -9.84 12.09 -2.88
N THR A 53 -8.58 11.74 -3.09
CA THR A 53 -7.58 11.71 -2.01
C THR A 53 -7.10 13.09 -1.57
N CYS A 54 -6.31 13.11 -0.51
CA CYS A 54 -5.73 14.32 0.06
C CYS A 54 -4.64 14.94 -0.83
N HIS A 55 -4.40 16.24 -0.64
CA HIS A 55 -3.35 16.95 -1.34
C HIS A 55 -1.95 16.49 -0.88
N LYS A 56 -0.94 16.59 -1.76
CA LYS A 56 0.47 16.23 -1.46
C LYS A 56 1.03 16.83 -0.16
N PHE A 57 0.49 17.96 0.29
CA PHE A 57 0.86 18.59 1.55
C PHE A 57 0.57 17.71 2.77
N TYR A 58 -0.44 16.84 2.70
CA TYR A 58 -0.72 15.85 3.74
C TYR A 58 0.52 15.00 4.03
N PHE A 59 1.14 14.43 3.00
CA PHE A 59 2.33 13.57 3.14
C PHE A 59 3.57 14.34 3.59
N GLN A 60 3.68 15.63 3.25
CA GLN A 60 4.76 16.49 3.74
C GLN A 60 4.60 16.82 5.23
N ASN A 61 3.37 16.84 5.74
CA ASN A 61 3.02 17.24 7.11
C ASN A 61 2.76 16.04 8.04
N ILE A 62 2.48 14.84 7.53
CA ILE A 62 2.06 13.68 8.34
C ILE A 62 3.03 13.34 9.49
N LYS A 63 4.29 13.71 9.35
CA LYS A 63 5.35 13.52 10.36
C LYS A 63 5.05 14.14 11.72
N VAL A 64 4.08 15.07 11.82
CA VAL A 64 3.68 15.70 13.10
C VAL A 64 2.75 14.79 13.91
N VAL A 65 2.20 13.73 13.32
CA VAL A 65 1.38 12.74 14.01
C VAL A 65 2.28 11.90 14.94
N PRO A 66 1.88 11.67 16.20
CA PRO A 66 2.60 10.79 17.09
C PRO A 66 2.76 9.38 16.50
N ARG A 67 3.95 8.78 16.70
CA ARG A 67 4.25 7.39 16.26
C ARG A 67 3.70 6.32 17.21
N GLU A 68 3.02 6.73 18.28
CA GLU A 68 2.36 5.84 19.21
C GLU A 68 0.99 6.42 19.57
N MET A 69 -0.03 5.56 19.55
CA MET A 69 -1.38 5.95 19.91
C MET A 69 -2.15 4.73 20.44
N TYR A 70 -2.81 4.91 21.57
CA TYR A 70 -3.57 3.83 22.22
C TYR A 70 -2.75 2.55 22.52
N GLY A 71 -1.43 2.70 22.73
CA GLY A 71 -0.53 1.59 23.04
C GLY A 71 -0.03 0.80 21.84
N ILE A 72 -0.33 1.25 20.61
CA ILE A 72 0.22 0.65 19.38
C ILE A 72 1.15 1.60 18.66
N GLN A 73 2.07 1.05 17.89
CA GLN A 73 2.96 1.81 17.02
C GLN A 73 2.26 2.19 15.71
N LEU A 74 2.53 3.39 15.20
CA LEU A 74 2.04 3.87 13.91
C LEU A 74 3.19 4.06 12.94
N LEU A 75 3.08 3.48 11.74
CA LEU A 75 3.88 3.84 10.58
C LEU A 75 3.07 4.78 9.69
N LEU A 76 3.63 5.95 9.43
CA LEU A 76 2.97 7.00 8.65
C LEU A 76 3.54 7.02 7.24
N GLY A 77 2.75 6.63 6.28
CA GLY A 77 3.19 6.34 4.95
C GLY A 77 2.25 6.79 3.84
N SER A 78 2.41 6.17 2.70
CA SER A 78 1.56 6.36 1.53
C SER A 78 1.48 5.10 0.70
N GLU A 79 0.31 4.84 0.13
CA GLU A 79 0.15 3.99 -1.03
C GLU A 79 0.27 4.87 -2.28
N VAL A 80 1.46 4.82 -2.92
CA VAL A 80 1.74 5.58 -4.13
C VAL A 80 1.21 4.86 -5.36
N ASN A 81 0.74 5.65 -6.32
CA ASN A 81 0.27 5.14 -7.60
C ASN A 81 1.44 4.99 -8.56
N ILE A 82 1.61 3.82 -9.15
CA ILE A 82 2.49 3.62 -10.29
C ILE A 82 1.78 4.18 -11.53
N LEU A 83 2.45 5.08 -12.26
CA LEU A 83 1.85 5.87 -13.33
C LEU A 83 2.16 5.36 -14.73
N ASP A 84 3.21 4.57 -14.88
CA ASP A 84 3.69 4.07 -16.17
C ASP A 84 4.54 2.80 -16.01
N ALA A 85 4.88 2.18 -17.13
CA ALA A 85 5.74 0.99 -17.18
C ALA A 85 7.19 1.27 -16.70
N ALA A 86 7.63 2.53 -16.63
CA ALA A 86 8.93 2.90 -16.07
C ALA A 86 8.94 2.89 -14.53
N GLY A 87 7.79 2.64 -13.89
CA GLY A 87 7.67 2.59 -12.45
C GLY A 87 7.64 3.97 -11.78
N THR A 88 7.30 5.02 -12.55
CA THR A 88 7.14 6.38 -12.00
C THR A 88 6.02 6.41 -10.98
N VAL A 89 6.25 7.06 -9.84
CA VAL A 89 5.25 7.22 -8.78
C VAL A 89 4.88 8.69 -8.57
N ASP A 90 3.72 8.94 -7.99
CA ASP A 90 3.09 10.26 -7.92
C ASP A 90 3.46 11.11 -6.68
N LEU A 91 4.45 10.68 -5.88
CA LEU A 91 5.09 11.49 -4.86
C LEU A 91 6.57 11.73 -5.19
N GLU A 92 7.02 12.96 -4.92
CA GLU A 92 8.41 13.36 -5.11
C GLU A 92 9.34 12.61 -4.14
N GLN A 93 10.54 12.24 -4.60
CA GLN A 93 11.54 11.48 -3.84
C GLN A 93 11.80 12.05 -2.44
N LYS A 94 11.96 13.37 -2.33
CA LYS A 94 12.14 14.07 -1.03
C LYS A 94 10.97 13.95 -0.05
N THR A 95 9.77 13.60 -0.55
CA THR A 95 8.59 13.32 0.29
C THR A 95 8.62 11.87 0.72
N LEU A 96 8.89 10.93 -0.21
CA LEU A 96 9.00 9.51 0.07
C LEU A 96 10.05 9.21 1.15
N GLU A 97 11.20 9.88 1.13
CA GLU A 97 12.28 9.73 2.11
C GLU A 97 11.91 10.11 3.54
N LYS A 98 10.77 10.77 3.74
CA LYS A 98 10.26 11.20 5.05
C LYS A 98 9.14 10.32 5.59
N LEU A 99 8.66 9.38 4.78
CA LEU A 99 7.62 8.43 5.14
C LEU A 99 8.24 7.20 5.83
N ASP A 100 7.50 6.62 6.75
CA ASP A 100 7.93 5.42 7.46
C ASP A 100 7.74 4.16 6.61
N VAL A 101 6.73 4.15 5.73
CA VAL A 101 6.41 3.05 4.83
C VAL A 101 5.80 3.57 3.53
N VAL A 102 6.22 3.00 2.41
CA VAL A 102 5.69 3.30 1.07
C VAL A 102 5.26 2.01 0.39
N ILE A 103 4.01 1.95 0.03
CA ILE A 103 3.42 0.87 -0.77
C ILE A 103 3.29 1.39 -2.20
N ALA A 104 3.67 0.62 -3.20
CA ALA A 104 3.51 0.97 -4.61
C ALA A 104 2.50 0.04 -5.27
N SER A 105 1.46 0.60 -5.88
CA SER A 105 0.32 -0.14 -6.41
C SER A 105 -0.09 0.34 -7.80
N LEU A 106 -0.74 -0.56 -8.57
CA LEU A 106 -1.44 -0.23 -9.81
C LEU A 106 -2.91 0.06 -9.50
N HIS A 107 -3.41 1.21 -9.94
CA HIS A 107 -4.81 1.61 -9.75
C HIS A 107 -5.43 2.08 -11.06
N VAL A 108 -6.62 1.56 -11.38
CA VAL A 108 -7.35 1.88 -12.64
C VAL A 108 -7.49 3.39 -12.91
N PRO A 109 -7.77 4.26 -11.92
CA PRO A 109 -7.83 5.70 -12.18
C PRO A 109 -6.49 6.34 -12.55
N CYS A 110 -5.36 5.68 -12.25
CA CYS A 110 -4.02 6.25 -12.37
C CYS A 110 -3.22 5.70 -13.55
N ILE A 111 -3.45 4.43 -13.90
CA ILE A 111 -2.80 3.75 -15.01
C ILE A 111 -3.78 2.78 -15.68
N ARG A 112 -3.79 2.78 -17.01
CA ARG A 112 -4.58 1.79 -17.75
C ARG A 112 -3.95 0.41 -17.60
N THR A 113 -4.77 -0.61 -17.53
CA THR A 113 -4.33 -2.00 -17.60
C THR A 113 -3.60 -2.24 -18.93
N GLY A 114 -2.34 -2.66 -18.80
CA GLY A 114 -1.51 -3.08 -19.92
C GLY A 114 -1.52 -4.60 -20.13
N SER A 115 -0.65 -5.07 -21.00
CA SER A 115 -0.32 -6.49 -21.11
C SER A 115 0.32 -7.00 -19.81
N ARG A 116 0.29 -8.32 -19.62
CA ARG A 116 1.00 -8.98 -18.49
C ARG A 116 2.45 -8.51 -18.35
N GLN A 117 3.14 -8.35 -19.48
CA GLN A 117 4.52 -7.87 -19.49
C GLN A 117 4.62 -6.42 -18.99
N GLU A 118 3.80 -5.51 -19.54
CA GLU A 118 3.83 -4.08 -19.16
C GLU A 118 3.47 -3.88 -17.67
N ASN A 119 2.46 -4.60 -17.16
CA ASN A 119 2.10 -4.54 -15.76
C ASN A 119 3.22 -5.06 -14.86
N THR A 120 3.87 -6.17 -15.26
CA THR A 120 5.01 -6.73 -14.53
C THR A 120 6.19 -5.76 -14.51
N GLU A 121 6.53 -5.16 -15.67
CA GLU A 121 7.60 -4.18 -15.80
C GLU A 121 7.35 -2.94 -14.92
N ALA A 122 6.11 -2.47 -14.85
CA ALA A 122 5.72 -1.35 -14.00
C ALA A 122 6.05 -1.61 -12.51
N TYR A 123 5.69 -2.77 -12.00
CA TYR A 123 6.05 -3.17 -10.64
C TYR A 123 7.55 -3.36 -10.45
N LEU A 124 8.23 -4.08 -11.35
CA LEU A 124 9.68 -4.32 -11.26
C LEU A 124 10.47 -3.00 -11.29
N ASN A 125 10.04 -2.04 -12.11
CA ASN A 125 10.68 -0.74 -12.17
C ASN A 125 10.38 0.10 -10.91
N ALA A 126 9.18 0.04 -10.35
CA ALA A 126 8.86 0.67 -9.07
C ALA A 126 9.69 0.10 -7.91
N MET A 127 9.97 -1.20 -7.90
CA MET A 127 10.83 -1.86 -6.91
C MET A 127 12.26 -1.29 -6.85
N LYS A 128 12.75 -0.73 -7.96
CA LYS A 128 14.09 -0.11 -8.03
C LYS A 128 14.18 1.17 -7.20
N ASN A 129 13.05 1.80 -6.87
CA ASN A 129 13.03 2.95 -5.98
C ASN A 129 13.33 2.49 -4.54
N PRO A 130 14.41 3.00 -3.90
CA PRO A 130 14.81 2.57 -2.55
C PRO A 130 13.77 2.92 -1.49
N CYS A 131 12.91 3.92 -1.72
CA CYS A 131 11.86 4.33 -0.78
C CYS A 131 10.63 3.42 -0.82
N VAL A 132 10.40 2.68 -1.89
CA VAL A 132 9.31 1.70 -1.95
C VAL A 132 9.67 0.51 -1.06
N ASN A 133 8.78 0.13 -0.15
CA ASN A 133 8.97 -0.97 0.78
C ASN A 133 8.13 -2.18 0.40
N ILE A 134 6.87 -1.94 0.00
CA ILE A 134 5.87 -2.97 -0.25
C ILE A 134 5.30 -2.78 -1.64
N ILE A 135 5.05 -3.87 -2.34
CA ILE A 135 4.24 -3.92 -3.56
C ILE A 135 2.82 -4.28 -3.15
N GLY A 136 1.90 -3.35 -3.35
CA GLY A 136 0.50 -3.49 -2.95
C GLY A 136 -0.28 -4.34 -3.94
N HIS A 137 -1.15 -5.19 -3.41
CA HIS A 137 -2.09 -6.08 -4.11
C HIS A 137 -1.66 -6.52 -5.54
N PRO A 138 -0.45 -7.11 -5.71
CA PRO A 138 -0.03 -7.61 -7.03
C PRO A 138 -0.91 -8.76 -7.54
N ASP A 139 -1.78 -9.28 -6.69
CA ASP A 139 -2.80 -10.29 -6.95
C ASP A 139 -4.14 -9.71 -7.44
N ASP A 140 -4.21 -8.41 -7.74
CA ASP A 140 -5.38 -7.78 -8.34
C ASP A 140 -5.61 -8.30 -9.77
N GLY A 141 -6.68 -9.08 -9.96
CA GLY A 141 -7.02 -9.72 -11.23
C GLY A 141 -7.26 -8.75 -12.40
N ARG A 142 -7.40 -7.45 -12.13
CA ARG A 142 -7.48 -6.41 -13.18
C ARG A 142 -6.15 -6.17 -13.89
N TYR A 143 -5.02 -6.54 -13.24
CA TYR A 143 -3.67 -6.39 -13.76
C TYR A 143 -2.97 -7.75 -13.81
N GLU A 144 -3.07 -8.45 -14.93
CA GLU A 144 -2.29 -9.68 -15.10
C GLU A 144 -0.79 -9.37 -14.95
N VAL A 145 -0.08 -10.18 -14.14
CA VAL A 145 1.36 -10.06 -13.90
C VAL A 145 2.06 -11.41 -13.94
N ASP A 146 3.37 -11.38 -14.10
CA ASP A 146 4.23 -12.53 -13.90
C ASP A 146 4.66 -12.62 -12.44
N TYR A 147 3.97 -13.46 -11.68
CA TYR A 147 4.24 -13.61 -10.24
C TYR A 147 5.66 -14.11 -9.95
N GLU A 148 6.20 -14.99 -10.79
CA GLU A 148 7.57 -15.49 -10.62
C GLU A 148 8.58 -14.36 -10.78
N ALA A 149 8.43 -13.54 -11.80
CA ALA A 149 9.25 -12.35 -12.01
C ALA A 149 9.12 -11.35 -10.85
N LEU A 150 7.90 -11.14 -10.31
CA LEU A 150 7.70 -10.25 -9.17
C LEU A 150 8.37 -10.78 -7.89
N VAL A 151 8.29 -12.08 -7.63
CA VAL A 151 8.96 -12.70 -6.46
C VAL A 151 10.48 -12.58 -6.59
N GLN A 152 11.04 -12.81 -7.78
CA GLN A 152 12.47 -12.65 -8.04
C GLN A 152 12.90 -11.18 -7.87
N GLY A 153 12.15 -10.24 -8.44
CA GLY A 153 12.40 -8.80 -8.30
C GLY A 153 12.30 -8.33 -6.83
N ALA A 154 11.28 -8.78 -6.11
CA ALA A 154 11.12 -8.45 -4.68
C ALA A 154 12.31 -8.92 -3.86
N ARG A 155 12.82 -10.13 -4.14
CA ARG A 155 14.02 -10.68 -3.51
C ARG A 155 15.27 -9.88 -3.87
N GLU A 156 15.44 -9.50 -5.15
CA GLU A 156 16.59 -8.74 -5.64
C GLU A 156 16.65 -7.35 -5.02
N TYR A 157 15.52 -6.64 -4.98
CA TYR A 157 15.44 -5.26 -4.49
C TYR A 157 15.08 -5.15 -2.99
N GLY A 158 14.93 -6.27 -2.28
CA GLY A 158 14.61 -6.30 -0.86
C GLY A 158 13.22 -5.72 -0.55
N LYS A 159 12.22 -6.05 -1.39
CA LYS A 159 10.82 -5.59 -1.23
C LYS A 159 9.93 -6.69 -0.66
N VAL A 160 8.82 -6.29 -0.07
CA VAL A 160 7.76 -7.19 0.39
C VAL A 160 6.63 -7.19 -0.65
N LEU A 161 6.05 -8.35 -0.93
CA LEU A 161 4.82 -8.48 -1.69
C LEU A 161 3.65 -8.63 -0.73
N GLU A 162 2.60 -7.86 -0.95
CA GLU A 162 1.37 -7.97 -0.18
C GLU A 162 0.56 -9.19 -0.63
N LEU A 163 -0.05 -9.88 0.34
CA LEU A 163 -1.20 -10.77 0.14
C LEU A 163 -2.43 -10.02 0.61
N ASN A 164 -3.22 -9.53 -0.33
CA ASN A 164 -4.37 -8.70 0.00
C ASN A 164 -5.61 -9.55 0.24
N ASN A 165 -6.23 -9.41 1.43
CA ASN A 165 -7.43 -10.17 1.80
C ASN A 165 -8.58 -9.99 0.81
N HIS A 166 -8.72 -8.79 0.26
CA HIS A 166 -9.75 -8.50 -0.71
C HIS A 166 -9.57 -9.31 -2.02
N SER A 167 -8.31 -9.53 -2.45
CA SER A 167 -8.00 -10.38 -3.60
C SER A 167 -8.22 -11.86 -3.33
N MET A 168 -8.12 -12.28 -2.09
CA MET A 168 -8.27 -13.68 -1.66
C MET A 168 -9.73 -14.07 -1.42
N ASP A 169 -10.66 -13.10 -1.35
CA ASP A 169 -12.08 -13.37 -1.22
C ASP A 169 -12.65 -13.79 -2.59
N PRO A 170 -13.12 -15.05 -2.75
CA PRO A 170 -13.70 -15.52 -4.01
C PRO A 170 -14.98 -14.78 -4.41
N ASP A 171 -15.67 -14.17 -3.45
CA ASP A 171 -16.88 -13.39 -3.68
C ASP A 171 -16.57 -11.89 -3.94
N CYS A 172 -15.28 -11.52 -3.90
CA CYS A 172 -14.85 -10.17 -4.17
C CYS A 172 -14.99 -9.83 -5.66
N ASN A 173 -15.98 -9.03 -5.99
CA ASN A 173 -16.15 -8.53 -7.35
C ASN A 173 -15.43 -7.21 -7.55
N ARG A 174 -14.15 -7.28 -7.94
CA ARG A 174 -13.33 -6.10 -8.22
C ARG A 174 -13.68 -5.39 -9.53
N GLU A 175 -14.55 -5.94 -10.35
CA GLU A 175 -15.00 -5.29 -11.58
C GLU A 175 -15.83 -4.02 -11.30
N ASN A 176 -16.34 -3.90 -10.06
CA ASN A 176 -17.21 -2.80 -9.63
C ASN A 176 -16.57 -1.89 -8.55
N ALA A 177 -15.28 -2.04 -8.26
CA ALA A 177 -14.57 -1.19 -7.29
C ALA A 177 -13.87 -0.01 -7.95
#